data_9b23ab73f934ef5523898afee6c1c87b
#
_entry.id   9b23ab73f934ef5523898afee6c1c87b
#
_cell.length_a   1.000
_cell.length_b   1.000
_cell.length_c   1.000
_cell.angle_alpha   90.00
_cell.angle_beta   90.00
_cell.angle_gamma   90.00
#
_symmetry.space_group_name_H-M   'P 1'
#
loop_
_entity.id
_entity.type
_entity.pdbx_description
1 polymer ?
#
loop_
_entity_poly.entity_id
_entity_poly.type
_entity_poly.pdbx_seq_one_letter_code
_entity_poly.pdbx_strand_id
1 'polypeptide(L)'
;MKNTLAIKILRGSLFLVLALISSFAPKLLGAPASTQDTANIATVLALFMQGVIWTNIIISHYLQRHVQIHATDGSSITTFKALGVVARLTIWITLGLAALSALNIQIRPLLTGLGIGGLAVALAVQNILGDLFAAIAIVVDKPFVVGDSISVENYRGKVEHIGLKTTRVRSESGEMIIFSNGELLKSKIRNYSR
;
A
#
# COMPACT_ATOMS: atom_id res chain seq x y z
N MET A 1 9.63 -8.81 23.63
CA MET A 1 8.77 -8.19 22.60
C MET A 1 8.40 -9.08 21.41
N LYS A 2 9.23 -10.03 20.97
CA LYS A 2 8.85 -10.99 19.89
C LYS A 2 7.70 -11.92 20.28
N ASN A 3 7.54 -12.26 21.55
CA ASN A 3 6.51 -13.19 22.03
C ASN A 3 5.07 -12.66 21.96
N THR A 4 4.86 -11.34 21.96
CA THR A 4 3.50 -10.76 21.95
C THR A 4 2.78 -10.92 20.61
N LEU A 5 3.49 -10.85 19.49
CA LEU A 5 2.90 -11.06 18.16
C LEU A 5 2.54 -12.54 17.97
N ALA A 6 3.47 -13.45 18.30
CA ALA A 6 3.24 -14.89 18.19
C ALA A 6 2.05 -15.34 19.05
N ILE A 7 1.92 -14.84 20.28
CA ILE A 7 0.78 -15.14 21.16
C ILE A 7 -0.54 -14.62 20.58
N LYS A 8 -0.55 -13.43 19.98
CA LYS A 8 -1.74 -12.87 19.32
C LYS A 8 -2.15 -13.69 18.10
N ILE A 9 -1.18 -14.12 17.30
CA ILE A 9 -1.42 -14.99 16.13
C ILE A 9 -1.95 -16.35 16.60
N LEU A 10 -1.37 -16.98 17.62
CA LEU A 10 -1.84 -18.25 18.16
C LEU A 10 -3.27 -18.16 18.71
N ARG A 11 -3.56 -17.14 19.52
CA ARG A 11 -4.92 -16.90 20.02
C ARG A 11 -5.94 -16.60 18.91
N GLY A 12 -5.49 -15.99 17.81
CA GLY A 12 -6.32 -15.73 16.64
C GLY A 12 -6.46 -16.92 15.69
N SER A 13 -5.92 -18.11 16.00
CA SER A 13 -5.88 -19.26 15.08
C SER A 13 -7.07 -20.22 15.22
N LEU A 14 -8.15 -19.82 15.88
CA LEU A 14 -9.34 -20.63 16.10
C LEU A 14 -9.95 -21.14 14.78
N PHE A 15 -10.05 -20.24 13.78
CA PHE A 15 -10.61 -20.61 12.47
C PHE A 15 -9.71 -21.56 11.69
N LEU A 16 -8.40 -21.59 11.94
CA LEU A 16 -7.51 -22.56 11.35
C LEU A 16 -7.81 -23.98 11.90
N VAL A 17 -8.04 -24.09 13.21
CA VAL A 17 -8.43 -25.36 13.83
C VAL A 17 -9.79 -25.82 13.29
N LEU A 18 -10.75 -24.92 13.16
CA LEU A 18 -12.06 -25.21 12.56
C LEU A 18 -11.91 -25.64 11.09
N ALA A 19 -11.05 -25.00 10.31
CA ALA A 19 -10.76 -25.37 8.92
C ALA A 19 -10.15 -26.78 8.84
N LEU A 20 -9.22 -27.14 9.72
CA LEU A 20 -8.63 -28.47 9.78
C LEU A 20 -9.68 -29.52 10.13
N ILE A 21 -10.48 -29.28 11.15
CA ILE A 21 -11.55 -30.20 11.57
C ILE A 21 -12.55 -30.38 10.42
N SER A 22 -13.04 -29.33 9.81
CA SER A 22 -14.01 -29.42 8.70
C SER A 22 -13.45 -30.10 7.47
N SER A 23 -12.15 -29.98 7.20
CA SER A 23 -11.50 -30.62 6.05
C SER A 23 -11.25 -32.14 6.26
N PHE A 24 -10.87 -32.55 7.46
CA PHE A 24 -10.44 -33.92 7.75
C PHE A 24 -11.56 -34.79 8.31
N ALA A 25 -12.44 -34.28 9.17
CA ALA A 25 -13.46 -35.09 9.83
C ALA A 25 -14.42 -35.80 8.86
N PRO A 26 -14.98 -35.18 7.82
CA PRO A 26 -15.88 -35.84 6.89
C PRO A 26 -15.20 -36.98 6.08
N LYS A 27 -13.92 -36.79 5.75
CA LYS A 27 -13.12 -37.80 5.03
C LYS A 27 -12.82 -39.02 5.90
N LEU A 28 -12.46 -38.82 7.16
CA LEU A 28 -12.20 -39.85 8.14
C LEU A 28 -13.46 -40.70 8.48
N LEU A 29 -14.62 -40.03 8.51
CA LEU A 29 -15.91 -40.66 8.85
C LEU A 29 -16.62 -41.26 7.65
N GLY A 30 -16.03 -41.23 6.43
CA GLY A 30 -16.67 -41.76 5.22
C GLY A 30 -17.99 -41.09 4.86
N ALA A 31 -18.11 -39.79 5.16
CA ALA A 31 -19.33 -39.03 5.00
C ALA A 31 -19.77 -38.96 3.51
N PRO A 32 -21.09 -38.85 3.21
CA PRO A 32 -21.59 -38.73 1.85
C PRO A 32 -21.11 -37.45 1.17
N ALA A 33 -21.11 -37.43 -0.18
CA ALA A 33 -20.57 -36.31 -0.99
C ALA A 33 -21.18 -34.96 -0.61
N SER A 34 -22.49 -34.91 -0.33
CA SER A 34 -23.16 -33.67 0.09
C SER A 34 -22.59 -33.05 1.37
N THR A 35 -22.13 -33.89 2.31
CA THR A 35 -21.50 -33.47 3.54
C THR A 35 -20.06 -33.00 3.29
N GLN A 36 -19.37 -33.60 2.32
CA GLN A 36 -18.04 -33.19 1.92
C GLN A 36 -18.07 -31.82 1.23
N ASP A 37 -19.07 -31.52 0.41
CA ASP A 37 -19.23 -30.20 -0.24
C ASP A 37 -19.51 -29.10 0.79
N THR A 38 -20.39 -29.33 1.74
CA THR A 38 -20.64 -28.38 2.83
C THR A 38 -19.42 -28.18 3.71
N ALA A 39 -18.64 -29.21 3.96
CA ALA A 39 -17.39 -29.16 4.70
C ALA A 39 -16.31 -28.36 3.94
N ASN A 40 -16.23 -28.51 2.62
CA ASN A 40 -15.31 -27.68 1.78
C ASN A 40 -15.66 -26.21 1.85
N ILE A 41 -16.95 -25.85 1.77
CA ILE A 41 -17.42 -24.46 1.92
C ILE A 41 -17.01 -23.92 3.30
N ALA A 42 -17.27 -24.66 4.36
CA ALA A 42 -16.92 -24.28 5.71
C ALA A 42 -15.40 -24.09 5.88
N THR A 43 -14.60 -24.95 5.28
CA THR A 43 -13.13 -24.87 5.28
C THR A 43 -12.65 -23.60 4.61
N VAL A 44 -13.15 -23.29 3.41
CA VAL A 44 -12.77 -22.09 2.66
C VAL A 44 -13.14 -20.82 3.42
N LEU A 45 -14.36 -20.76 3.99
CA LEU A 45 -14.80 -19.61 4.80
C LEU A 45 -13.97 -19.46 6.07
N ALA A 46 -13.62 -20.55 6.74
CA ALA A 46 -12.77 -20.50 7.92
C ALA A 46 -11.35 -20.01 7.60
N LEU A 47 -10.77 -20.47 6.49
CA LEU A 47 -9.46 -20.00 6.02
C LEU A 47 -9.49 -18.51 5.61
N PHE A 48 -10.55 -18.07 4.94
CA PHE A 48 -10.73 -16.66 4.60
C PHE A 48 -10.79 -15.79 5.86
N MET A 49 -11.64 -16.15 6.83
CA MET A 49 -11.76 -15.44 8.10
C MET A 49 -10.43 -15.41 8.87
N GLN A 50 -9.72 -16.55 8.87
CA GLN A 50 -8.39 -16.63 9.49
C GLN A 50 -7.40 -15.70 8.82
N GLY A 51 -7.37 -15.62 7.49
CA GLY A 51 -6.53 -14.71 6.73
C GLY A 51 -6.82 -13.23 7.06
N VAL A 52 -8.10 -12.87 7.16
CA VAL A 52 -8.54 -11.51 7.57
C VAL A 52 -8.05 -11.16 8.98
N ILE A 53 -8.17 -12.09 9.92
CA ILE A 53 -7.72 -11.88 11.31
C ILE A 53 -6.20 -11.69 11.36
N TRP A 54 -5.43 -12.55 10.70
CA TRP A 54 -3.98 -12.43 10.67
C TRP A 54 -3.51 -11.15 10.00
N THR A 55 -4.14 -10.78 8.88
CA THR A 55 -3.88 -9.49 8.21
C THR A 55 -4.06 -8.33 9.17
N ASN A 56 -5.15 -8.29 9.91
CA ASN A 56 -5.41 -7.23 10.89
C ASN A 56 -4.39 -7.20 12.02
N ILE A 57 -3.99 -8.36 12.54
CA ILE A 57 -2.99 -8.46 13.60
C ILE A 57 -1.63 -7.96 13.11
N ILE A 58 -1.20 -8.43 11.94
CA ILE A 58 0.12 -8.10 11.36
C ILE A 58 0.19 -6.61 11.04
N ILE A 59 -0.78 -6.07 10.28
CA ILE A 59 -0.78 -4.66 9.89
C ILE A 59 -0.86 -3.76 11.13
N SER A 60 -1.72 -4.08 12.09
CA SER A 60 -1.83 -3.28 13.32
C SER A 60 -0.53 -3.29 14.12
N HIS A 61 0.17 -4.43 14.18
CA HIS A 61 1.45 -4.53 14.87
C HIS A 61 2.54 -3.69 14.20
N TYR A 62 2.63 -3.75 12.86
CA TYR A 62 3.57 -2.95 12.08
C TYR A 62 3.29 -1.44 12.23
N LEU A 63 2.03 -1.03 12.10
CA LEU A 63 1.62 0.36 12.24
C LEU A 63 1.93 0.92 13.63
N GLN A 64 1.62 0.18 14.68
CA GLN A 64 1.91 0.60 16.05
C GLN A 64 3.41 0.80 16.29
N ARG A 65 4.26 -0.08 15.75
CA ARG A 65 5.71 0.05 15.86
C ARG A 65 6.24 1.31 15.17
N HIS A 66 5.82 1.56 13.93
CA HIS A 66 6.31 2.70 13.15
C HIS A 66 5.77 4.03 13.68
N VAL A 67 4.51 4.07 14.11
CA VAL A 67 3.93 5.25 14.74
C VAL A 67 4.65 5.59 16.05
N GLN A 68 5.03 4.63 16.88
CA GLN A 68 5.75 4.89 18.14
C GLN A 68 7.16 5.42 17.93
N ILE A 69 7.84 5.04 16.83
CA ILE A 69 9.23 5.44 16.55
C ILE A 69 9.30 6.83 15.88
N HIS A 70 8.29 7.21 15.09
CA HIS A 70 8.30 8.42 14.27
C HIS A 70 7.22 9.44 14.66
N ALA A 71 6.58 9.29 15.82
CA ALA A 71 5.41 10.07 16.26
C ALA A 71 5.74 11.51 16.71
N THR A 72 6.72 12.16 16.11
CA THR A 72 6.98 13.60 16.36
C THR A 72 6.00 14.53 15.63
N ASP A 73 5.37 14.08 14.53
CA ASP A 73 4.45 14.90 13.74
C ASP A 73 3.12 14.18 13.47
N GLY A 74 2.00 14.82 13.78
CA GLY A 74 0.64 14.27 13.55
C GLY A 74 0.35 13.88 12.10
N SER A 75 1.02 14.50 11.12
CA SER A 75 0.91 14.17 9.69
C SER A 75 1.42 12.77 9.37
N SER A 76 2.50 12.32 10.00
CA SER A 76 3.08 10.99 9.82
C SER A 76 2.13 9.89 10.27
N ILE A 77 1.41 10.09 11.38
CA ILE A 77 0.44 9.13 11.92
C ILE A 77 -0.71 8.90 10.93
N THR A 78 -1.23 9.96 10.33
CA THR A 78 -2.34 9.88 9.37
C THR A 78 -1.90 9.12 8.10
N THR A 79 -0.70 9.39 7.60
CA THR A 79 -0.14 8.71 6.43
C THR A 79 0.02 7.20 6.66
N PHE A 80 0.59 6.78 7.79
CA PHE A 80 0.72 5.35 8.12
C PHE A 80 -0.64 4.67 8.29
N LYS A 81 -1.63 5.33 8.90
CA LYS A 81 -2.99 4.80 9.00
C LYS A 81 -3.64 4.61 7.62
N ALA A 82 -3.51 5.59 6.73
CA ALA A 82 -4.04 5.51 5.37
C ALA A 82 -3.42 4.36 4.58
N LEU A 83 -2.09 4.21 4.61
CA LEU A 83 -1.38 3.07 4.01
C LEU A 83 -1.86 1.73 4.58
N GLY A 84 -2.10 1.66 5.88
CA GLY A 84 -2.63 0.47 6.53
C GLY A 84 -4.05 0.10 6.08
N VAL A 85 -4.91 1.09 5.80
CA VAL A 85 -6.24 0.86 5.24
C VAL A 85 -6.14 0.30 3.82
N VAL A 86 -5.33 0.92 2.96
CA VAL A 86 -5.12 0.45 1.58
C VAL A 86 -4.58 -0.97 1.56
N ALA A 87 -3.57 -1.27 2.37
CA ALA A 87 -2.99 -2.61 2.47
C ALA A 87 -4.02 -3.65 2.92
N ARG A 88 -4.86 -3.34 3.92
CA ARG A 88 -5.94 -4.23 4.37
C ARG A 88 -6.94 -4.51 3.26
N LEU A 89 -7.43 -3.45 2.60
CA LEU A 89 -8.41 -3.60 1.51
C LEU A 89 -7.84 -4.46 0.38
N THR A 90 -6.60 -4.24 -0.04
CA THR A 90 -5.95 -5.05 -1.09
C THR A 90 -5.86 -6.51 -0.69
N ILE A 91 -5.41 -6.82 0.52
CA ILE A 91 -5.28 -8.20 0.99
C ILE A 91 -6.65 -8.85 1.14
N TRP A 92 -7.66 -8.17 1.69
CA TRP A 92 -9.00 -8.71 1.86
C TRP A 92 -9.69 -9.01 0.52
N ILE A 93 -9.53 -8.11 -0.47
CA ILE A 93 -10.03 -8.35 -1.84
C ILE A 93 -9.34 -9.58 -2.44
N THR A 94 -8.03 -9.70 -2.31
CA THR A 94 -7.27 -10.85 -2.82
C THR A 94 -7.71 -12.16 -2.15
N LEU A 95 -7.83 -12.17 -0.82
CA LEU A 95 -8.32 -13.32 -0.06
C LEU A 95 -9.76 -13.68 -0.43
N GLY A 96 -10.62 -12.68 -0.61
CA GLY A 96 -12.01 -12.89 -1.02
C GLY A 96 -12.11 -13.53 -2.41
N LEU A 97 -11.34 -13.03 -3.38
CA LEU A 97 -11.27 -13.62 -4.72
C LEU A 97 -10.74 -15.06 -4.69
N ALA A 98 -9.71 -15.32 -3.87
CA ALA A 98 -9.18 -16.67 -3.70
C ALA A 98 -10.21 -17.61 -3.08
N ALA A 99 -10.96 -17.16 -2.07
CA ALA A 99 -12.03 -17.93 -1.46
C ALA A 99 -13.17 -18.23 -2.46
N LEU A 100 -13.62 -17.23 -3.23
CA LEU A 100 -14.65 -17.44 -4.26
C LEU A 100 -14.18 -18.42 -5.34
N SER A 101 -12.92 -18.32 -5.78
CA SER A 101 -12.32 -19.23 -6.73
C SER A 101 -12.25 -20.66 -6.18
N ALA A 102 -11.89 -20.83 -4.93
CA ALA A 102 -11.85 -22.15 -4.26
C ALA A 102 -13.24 -22.79 -4.12
N LEU A 103 -14.29 -21.99 -4.10
CA LEU A 103 -15.70 -22.43 -4.13
C LEU A 103 -16.23 -22.66 -5.55
N ASN A 104 -15.38 -22.65 -6.58
CA ASN A 104 -15.75 -22.75 -8.00
C ASN A 104 -16.72 -21.66 -8.49
N ILE A 105 -16.79 -20.52 -7.80
CA ILE A 105 -17.55 -19.35 -8.25
C ILE A 105 -16.76 -18.65 -9.35
N GLN A 106 -17.45 -18.26 -10.43
CA GLN A 106 -16.83 -17.56 -11.54
C GLN A 106 -16.36 -16.16 -11.11
N ILE A 107 -15.05 -15.96 -10.96
CA ILE A 107 -14.45 -14.70 -10.55
C ILE A 107 -14.13 -13.76 -11.72
N ARG A 108 -14.24 -14.20 -12.97
CA ARG A 108 -13.94 -13.37 -14.16
C ARG A 108 -14.67 -12.05 -14.20
N PRO A 109 -15.99 -11.97 -13.95
CA PRO A 109 -16.70 -10.67 -13.93
C PRO A 109 -16.17 -9.74 -12.82
N LEU A 110 -15.81 -10.30 -11.66
CA LEU A 110 -15.26 -9.52 -10.55
C LEU A 110 -13.87 -8.96 -10.90
N LEU A 111 -13.01 -9.78 -11.52
CA LEU A 111 -11.69 -9.35 -11.99
C LEU A 111 -11.82 -8.25 -13.06
N THR A 112 -12.78 -8.37 -13.99
CA THR A 112 -13.04 -7.33 -14.98
C THR A 112 -13.47 -6.01 -14.31
N GLY A 113 -14.40 -6.08 -13.37
CA GLY A 113 -14.85 -4.91 -12.61
C GLY A 113 -13.71 -4.26 -11.79
N LEU A 114 -12.90 -5.08 -11.12
CA LEU A 114 -11.71 -4.60 -10.41
C LEU A 114 -10.66 -4.01 -11.34
N GLY A 115 -10.49 -4.56 -12.55
CA GLY A 115 -9.60 -4.00 -13.57
C GLY A 115 -10.04 -2.61 -14.02
N ILE A 116 -11.32 -2.42 -14.32
CA ILE A 116 -11.88 -1.10 -14.68
C ILE A 116 -11.78 -0.12 -13.50
N GLY A 117 -12.12 -0.57 -12.29
CA GLY A 117 -11.96 0.24 -11.08
C GLY A 117 -10.50 0.59 -10.81
N GLY A 118 -9.58 -0.35 -11.03
CA GLY A 118 -8.14 -0.13 -10.92
C GLY A 118 -7.61 0.89 -11.91
N LEU A 119 -8.12 0.88 -13.16
CA LEU A 119 -7.78 1.90 -14.15
C LEU A 119 -8.24 3.30 -13.70
N ALA A 120 -9.46 3.41 -13.16
CA ALA A 120 -9.96 4.68 -12.64
C ALA A 120 -9.08 5.21 -11.48
N VAL A 121 -8.67 4.33 -10.55
CA VAL A 121 -7.74 4.68 -9.47
C VAL A 121 -6.37 5.08 -10.03
N ALA A 122 -5.84 4.34 -11.01
CA ALA A 122 -4.55 4.65 -11.63
C ALA A 122 -4.55 6.04 -12.27
N LEU A 123 -5.61 6.40 -13.00
CA LEU A 123 -5.78 7.75 -13.57
C LEU A 123 -5.89 8.83 -12.49
N ALA A 124 -6.57 8.54 -11.38
CA ALA A 124 -6.71 9.49 -10.28
C ALA A 124 -5.37 9.78 -9.56
N VAL A 125 -4.46 8.80 -9.48
CA VAL A 125 -3.16 8.95 -8.82
C VAL A 125 -2.00 9.23 -9.79
N GLN A 126 -2.25 9.31 -11.08
CA GLN A 126 -1.25 9.46 -12.14
C GLN A 126 -0.27 10.61 -11.89
N ASN A 127 -0.78 11.77 -11.47
CA ASN A 127 0.07 12.94 -11.20
C ASN A 127 1.02 12.69 -10.02
N ILE A 128 0.55 12.01 -8.97
CA ILE A 128 1.37 11.69 -7.79
C ILE A 128 2.50 10.73 -8.18
N LEU A 129 2.19 9.70 -8.99
CA LEU A 129 3.19 8.78 -9.51
C LEU A 129 4.17 9.48 -10.45
N GLY A 130 3.69 10.42 -11.28
CA GLY A 130 4.53 11.26 -12.14
C GLY A 130 5.56 12.06 -11.35
N ASP A 131 5.15 12.69 -10.24
CA ASP A 131 6.05 13.42 -9.35
C ASP A 131 7.09 12.49 -8.70
N LEU A 132 6.70 11.29 -8.31
CA LEU A 132 7.60 10.29 -7.72
C LEU A 132 8.68 9.83 -8.72
N PHE A 133 8.27 9.51 -9.96
CA PHE A 133 9.22 9.14 -11.01
C PHE A 133 10.13 10.31 -11.39
N ALA A 134 9.61 11.54 -11.38
CA ALA A 134 10.41 12.74 -11.58
C ALA A 134 11.45 12.92 -10.47
N ALA A 135 11.10 12.68 -9.20
CA ALA A 135 12.07 12.70 -8.10
C ALA A 135 13.21 11.70 -8.31
N ILE A 136 12.89 10.49 -8.75
CA ILE A 136 13.91 9.46 -9.06
C ILE A 136 14.81 9.95 -10.21
N ALA A 137 14.24 10.49 -11.29
CA ALA A 137 15.01 11.03 -12.40
C ALA A 137 15.94 12.17 -11.97
N ILE A 138 15.46 13.10 -11.13
CA ILE A 138 16.30 14.18 -10.57
C ILE A 138 17.50 13.63 -9.80
N VAL A 139 17.30 12.58 -9.00
CA VAL A 139 18.37 11.97 -8.18
C VAL A 139 19.38 11.20 -9.04
N VAL A 140 18.91 10.54 -10.11
CA VAL A 140 19.76 9.72 -11.02
C VAL A 140 20.53 10.63 -12.00
N ASP A 141 19.81 11.48 -12.74
CA ASP A 141 20.37 12.29 -13.82
C ASP A 141 21.04 13.58 -13.29
N LYS A 142 20.66 14.01 -12.09
CA LYS A 142 21.18 15.21 -11.39
C LYS A 142 21.21 16.46 -12.28
N PRO A 143 20.11 16.86 -12.91
CA PRO A 143 20.08 18.11 -13.67
C PRO A 143 20.37 19.32 -12.77
N PHE A 144 20.08 19.21 -11.50
CA PHE A 144 20.46 20.10 -10.40
C PHE A 144 20.55 19.29 -9.10
N VAL A 145 21.25 19.85 -8.10
CA VAL A 145 21.34 19.28 -6.75
C VAL A 145 20.95 20.33 -5.71
N VAL A 146 20.78 19.89 -4.47
CA VAL A 146 20.56 20.82 -3.34
C VAL A 146 21.77 21.77 -3.24
N GLY A 147 21.48 23.06 -3.20
CA GLY A 147 22.48 24.13 -3.19
C GLY A 147 22.71 24.81 -4.54
N ASP A 148 22.29 24.22 -5.66
CA ASP A 148 22.39 24.83 -6.97
C ASP A 148 21.46 26.03 -7.11
N SER A 149 21.92 27.08 -7.85
CA SER A 149 21.08 28.20 -8.28
C SER A 149 20.46 27.85 -9.63
N ILE A 150 19.13 27.76 -9.67
CA ILE A 150 18.39 27.42 -10.88
C ILE A 150 17.38 28.51 -11.24
N SER A 151 17.05 28.58 -12.52
CA SER A 151 15.91 29.35 -13.01
C SER A 151 14.95 28.45 -13.75
N VAL A 152 13.69 28.53 -13.36
CA VAL A 152 12.57 27.78 -13.95
C VAL A 152 11.51 28.81 -14.32
N GLU A 153 11.18 28.89 -15.59
CA GLU A 153 10.27 29.95 -16.11
C GLU A 153 10.71 31.36 -15.68
N ASN A 154 9.89 32.03 -14.87
CA ASN A 154 10.15 33.38 -14.38
C ASN A 154 10.74 33.42 -12.95
N TYR A 155 10.96 32.24 -12.37
CA TYR A 155 11.45 32.12 -10.99
C TYR A 155 12.93 31.75 -10.98
N ARG A 156 13.71 32.46 -10.17
CA ARG A 156 15.13 32.20 -9.93
C ARG A 156 15.37 32.02 -8.44
N GLY A 157 16.18 31.02 -8.07
CA GLY A 157 16.50 30.80 -6.69
C GLY A 157 17.42 29.61 -6.45
N LYS A 158 17.72 29.36 -5.17
CA LYS A 158 18.59 28.30 -4.72
C LYS A 158 17.76 27.08 -4.30
N VAL A 159 18.12 25.89 -4.77
CA VAL A 159 17.49 24.64 -4.37
C VAL A 159 17.81 24.34 -2.91
N GLU A 160 16.80 24.31 -2.04
CA GLU A 160 16.96 24.02 -0.61
C GLU A 160 16.70 22.54 -0.29
N HIS A 161 15.70 21.96 -0.97
CA HIS A 161 15.29 20.58 -0.68
C HIS A 161 14.67 19.91 -1.90
N ILE A 162 15.03 18.66 -2.12
CA ILE A 162 14.42 17.78 -3.13
C ILE A 162 13.69 16.67 -2.39
N GLY A 163 12.33 16.71 -2.44
CA GLY A 163 11.48 15.71 -1.82
C GLY A 163 10.93 14.70 -2.83
N LEU A 164 10.12 13.74 -2.36
CA LEU A 164 9.52 12.71 -3.22
C LEU A 164 8.48 13.28 -4.20
N LYS A 165 7.80 14.35 -3.83
CA LYS A 165 6.76 14.98 -4.66
C LYS A 165 7.15 16.36 -5.15
N THR A 166 7.85 17.12 -4.32
CA THR A 166 8.12 18.54 -4.55
C THR A 166 9.57 18.90 -4.29
N THR A 167 10.08 19.83 -5.08
CA THR A 167 11.36 20.51 -4.86
C THR A 167 11.10 21.92 -4.34
N ARG A 168 11.83 22.33 -3.29
CA ARG A 168 11.74 23.66 -2.66
C ARG A 168 12.91 24.51 -3.11
N VAL A 169 12.61 25.69 -3.63
CA VAL A 169 13.57 26.66 -4.13
C VAL A 169 13.38 27.96 -3.37
N ARG A 170 14.45 28.50 -2.81
CA ARG A 170 14.47 29.80 -2.15
C ARG A 170 14.74 30.86 -3.19
N SER A 171 13.77 31.76 -3.43
CA SER A 171 13.94 32.90 -4.32
C SER A 171 14.97 33.88 -3.78
N GLU A 172 15.53 34.72 -4.67
CA GLU A 172 16.41 35.84 -4.30
C GLU A 172 15.71 36.88 -3.42
N SER A 173 14.36 37.00 -3.53
CA SER A 173 13.53 37.85 -2.67
C SER A 173 13.25 37.26 -1.28
N GLY A 174 13.70 35.99 -1.02
CA GLY A 174 13.53 35.30 0.25
C GLY A 174 12.30 34.38 0.33
N GLU A 175 11.46 34.34 -0.69
CA GLU A 175 10.28 33.50 -0.75
C GLU A 175 10.66 32.04 -0.98
N MET A 176 9.90 31.11 -0.39
CA MET A 176 10.01 29.69 -0.69
C MET A 176 9.03 29.34 -1.80
N ILE A 177 9.53 28.90 -2.94
CA ILE A 177 8.76 28.43 -4.07
C ILE A 177 8.76 26.91 -4.06
N ILE A 178 7.59 26.30 -4.15
CA ILE A 178 7.42 24.86 -4.13
C ILE A 178 6.94 24.40 -5.50
N PHE A 179 7.80 23.70 -6.22
CA PHE A 179 7.48 23.09 -7.51
C PHE A 179 7.12 21.64 -7.34
N SER A 180 6.13 21.12 -8.08
CA SER A 180 6.01 19.67 -8.23
C SER A 180 7.19 19.15 -9.07
N ASN A 181 7.72 17.98 -8.72
CA ASN A 181 8.88 17.45 -9.43
C ASN A 181 8.57 17.16 -10.89
N GLY A 182 7.33 16.69 -11.18
CA GLY A 182 6.88 16.41 -12.54
C GLY A 182 6.77 17.65 -13.41
N GLU A 183 6.28 18.79 -12.87
CA GLU A 183 6.25 20.07 -13.58
C GLU A 183 7.67 20.61 -13.79
N LEU A 184 8.51 20.52 -12.76
CA LEU A 184 9.87 20.97 -12.82
C LEU A 184 10.65 20.31 -13.98
N LEU A 185 10.56 19.00 -14.13
CA LEU A 185 11.26 18.27 -15.21
C LEU A 185 10.65 18.50 -16.60
N LYS A 186 9.38 18.90 -16.69
CA LYS A 186 8.76 19.27 -17.97
C LYS A 186 9.13 20.69 -18.40
N SER A 187 9.54 21.52 -17.45
CA SER A 187 9.93 22.92 -17.69
C SER A 187 11.38 23.03 -18.15
N LYS A 188 11.73 24.15 -18.80
CA LYS A 188 13.13 24.47 -19.11
C LYS A 188 13.83 24.94 -17.84
N ILE A 189 14.81 24.15 -17.39
CA ILE A 189 15.63 24.48 -16.23
C ILE A 189 16.96 25.06 -16.71
N ARG A 190 17.33 26.23 -16.20
CA ARG A 190 18.67 26.79 -16.36
C ARG A 190 19.40 26.65 -15.03
N ASN A 191 20.49 25.89 -15.02
CA ASN A 191 21.36 25.74 -13.86
C ASN A 191 22.55 26.67 -14.00
N TYR A 192 22.77 27.55 -13.03
CA TYR A 192 23.83 28.53 -13.00
C TYR A 192 25.03 28.09 -12.15
N SER A 193 24.94 26.94 -11.51
CA SER A 193 25.99 26.42 -10.63
C SER A 193 26.88 25.37 -11.28
N ARG A 194 26.56 24.99 -12.53
CA ARG A 194 27.28 23.99 -13.31
C ARG A 194 27.59 24.48 -14.70
#